data_a4406288b7836f27fae32593e38c67c4
#
_entry.id   a4406288b7836f27fae32593e38c67c4
#
_cell.length_a   1.000
_cell.length_b   1.000
_cell.length_c   1.000
_cell.angle_alpha   90.00
_cell.angle_beta   90.00
_cell.angle_gamma   90.00
#
_symmetry.space_group_name_H-M   'P 1'
#
loop_
_entity.id
_entity.type
_entity.pdbx_description
1 polymer ?
#
loop_
_entity_poly.entity_id
_entity_poly.type
_entity_poly.pdbx_seq_one_letter_code
_entity_poly.pdbx_strand_id
1 'polypeptide(L)'
;MSRISVIIGTYRRDESLKTAVASVRAQTYPDVEILIADDNADPVWNERVARVAAKYGARHIINERNLGSARNRNHAASLATGEYLAFLDDDDRYLPDKLARQYACIREKGADMCIEDLTLVNEDGRFIETRSRRYLEGARPQDYMKLHVLYHMTSPDTLMFRRDYFEAFGGFAPIDLGDDFYLMERAIEQGGTLCYHPYAGTVAVVHSRESGLSSGENKLKCENDEFPYLIKFRPLFTAAEWRSVCARHYAVLAFAYLRMRKYLPCLLNSARAFFLSPRMCVRLIMDAKGGGRR
;
A
#
# COMPACT_ATOMS: atom_id res chain seq x y z
N MET A 1 12.02 2.47 -24.35
CA MET A 1 11.60 2.38 -22.95
C MET A 1 10.08 2.34 -22.93
N SER A 2 9.50 1.52 -22.05
CA SER A 2 8.04 1.41 -21.98
C SER A 2 7.47 2.50 -21.08
N ARG A 3 6.32 3.05 -21.43
CA ARG A 3 5.63 4.06 -20.61
C ARG A 3 5.15 3.48 -19.28
N ILE A 4 5.29 4.26 -18.20
CA ILE A 4 4.74 3.96 -16.87
C ILE A 4 3.60 4.95 -16.61
N SER A 5 2.41 4.45 -16.29
CA SER A 5 1.30 5.28 -15.81
C SER A 5 1.27 5.24 -14.29
N VAL A 6 1.35 6.43 -13.68
CA VAL A 6 1.19 6.60 -12.23
C VAL A 6 -0.20 7.12 -11.95
N ILE A 7 -0.96 6.38 -11.16
CA ILE A 7 -2.33 6.68 -10.78
C ILE A 7 -2.34 7.25 -9.37
N ILE A 8 -2.87 8.47 -9.22
CA ILE A 8 -2.99 9.18 -7.95
C ILE A 8 -4.49 9.37 -7.68
N GLY A 9 -5.03 8.60 -6.71
CA GLY A 9 -6.40 8.79 -6.27
C GLY A 9 -6.50 9.97 -5.30
N THR A 10 -7.51 10.84 -5.44
CA THR A 10 -7.68 11.98 -4.54
C THR A 10 -9.14 12.23 -4.16
N TYR A 11 -9.33 12.62 -2.89
CA TYR A 11 -10.63 13.03 -2.34
C TYR A 11 -10.44 14.11 -1.28
N ARG A 12 -10.93 15.34 -1.58
CA ARG A 12 -10.90 16.52 -0.69
C ARG A 12 -9.51 16.89 -0.17
N ARG A 13 -8.48 16.71 -1.03
CA ARG A 13 -7.09 17.03 -0.74
C ARG A 13 -6.45 17.67 -1.96
N ASP A 14 -6.09 18.96 -1.89
CA ASP A 14 -5.41 19.65 -2.98
C ASP A 14 -3.95 20.01 -2.63
N GLU A 15 -3.65 20.30 -1.37
CA GLU A 15 -2.30 20.70 -0.96
C GLU A 15 -1.33 19.50 -0.93
N SER A 16 -1.73 18.38 -0.33
CA SER A 16 -0.89 17.18 -0.34
C SER A 16 -0.78 16.59 -1.75
N LEU A 17 -1.88 16.58 -2.52
CA LEU A 17 -1.87 16.19 -3.94
C LEU A 17 -0.79 16.90 -4.76
N LYS A 18 -0.56 18.21 -4.52
CA LYS A 18 0.51 18.96 -5.21
C LYS A 18 1.87 18.33 -4.97
N THR A 19 2.15 17.89 -3.73
CA THR A 19 3.41 17.23 -3.35
C THR A 19 3.53 15.86 -4.01
N ALA A 20 2.46 15.07 -3.98
CA ALA A 20 2.41 13.76 -4.63
C ALA A 20 2.70 13.87 -6.14
N VAL A 21 1.95 14.72 -6.86
CA VAL A 21 2.12 14.92 -8.32
C VAL A 21 3.51 15.49 -8.66
N ALA A 22 4.00 16.44 -7.86
CA ALA A 22 5.34 17.00 -8.05
C ALA A 22 6.43 15.93 -7.92
N SER A 23 6.29 14.99 -6.98
CA SER A 23 7.25 13.90 -6.78
C SER A 23 7.28 12.91 -7.96
N VAL A 24 6.13 12.67 -8.60
CA VAL A 24 6.06 11.87 -9.82
C VAL A 24 6.65 12.60 -11.01
N ARG A 25 6.40 13.91 -11.14
CA ARG A 25 6.99 14.71 -12.22
C ARG A 25 8.50 14.83 -12.11
N ALA A 26 9.06 14.71 -10.90
CA ALA A 26 10.49 14.75 -10.63
C ALA A 26 11.21 13.40 -10.81
N GLN A 27 10.51 12.37 -11.30
CA GLN A 27 11.13 11.06 -11.52
C GLN A 27 12.19 11.12 -12.61
N THR A 28 13.28 10.38 -12.39
CA THR A 28 14.37 10.25 -13.39
C THR A 28 14.00 9.37 -14.57
N TYR A 29 12.93 8.58 -14.45
CA TYR A 29 12.39 7.79 -15.57
C TYR A 29 11.70 8.72 -16.59
N PRO A 30 12.04 8.65 -17.90
CA PRO A 30 11.67 9.73 -18.83
C PRO A 30 10.23 9.68 -19.34
N ASP A 31 9.61 8.49 -19.47
CA ASP A 31 8.29 8.33 -20.08
C ASP A 31 7.24 7.96 -19.01
N VAL A 32 6.77 9.00 -18.30
CA VAL A 32 5.78 8.86 -17.23
C VAL A 32 4.49 9.61 -17.60
N GLU A 33 3.39 8.87 -17.65
CA GLU A 33 2.04 9.40 -17.68
C GLU A 33 1.53 9.55 -16.24
N ILE A 34 0.93 10.69 -15.90
CA ILE A 34 0.34 10.92 -14.58
C ILE A 34 -1.17 11.03 -14.75
N LEU A 35 -1.92 10.19 -14.03
CA LEU A 35 -3.38 10.21 -13.99
C LEU A 35 -3.83 10.59 -12.57
N ILE A 36 -4.57 11.68 -12.43
CA ILE A 36 -5.21 12.08 -11.17
C ILE A 36 -6.65 11.60 -11.22
N ALA A 37 -6.98 10.62 -10.41
CA ALA A 37 -8.31 10.03 -10.27
C ALA A 37 -9.08 10.80 -9.20
N ASP A 38 -9.90 11.74 -9.65
CA ASP A 38 -10.65 12.68 -8.81
C ASP A 38 -12.01 12.09 -8.42
N ASP A 39 -12.13 11.72 -7.16
CA ASP A 39 -13.31 11.09 -6.57
C ASP A 39 -14.21 12.07 -5.79
N ASN A 40 -14.01 13.38 -6.02
CA ASN A 40 -14.70 14.42 -5.26
C ASN A 40 -16.20 14.54 -5.62
N ALA A 41 -16.56 14.39 -6.90
CA ALA A 41 -17.93 14.62 -7.39
C ALA A 41 -18.50 15.98 -6.94
N ASP A 42 -17.66 17.00 -6.87
CA ASP A 42 -17.94 18.33 -6.38
C ASP A 42 -17.21 19.36 -7.24
N PRO A 43 -17.94 20.29 -7.93
CA PRO A 43 -17.33 21.23 -8.86
C PRO A 43 -16.22 22.09 -8.27
N VAL A 44 -16.32 22.49 -6.99
CA VAL A 44 -15.32 23.31 -6.32
C VAL A 44 -14.03 22.55 -6.12
N TRP A 45 -14.12 21.29 -5.68
CA TRP A 45 -12.97 20.43 -5.53
C TRP A 45 -12.38 20.01 -6.87
N ASN A 46 -13.23 19.66 -7.85
CA ASN A 46 -12.77 19.31 -9.19
C ASN A 46 -11.96 20.45 -9.84
N GLU A 47 -12.37 21.71 -9.64
CA GLU A 47 -11.59 22.87 -10.11
C GLU A 47 -10.23 22.97 -9.42
N ARG A 48 -10.14 22.72 -8.12
CA ARG A 48 -8.86 22.72 -7.39
C ARG A 48 -7.92 21.62 -7.90
N VAL A 49 -8.44 20.41 -8.10
CA VAL A 49 -7.68 19.29 -8.68
C VAL A 49 -7.27 19.61 -10.12
N ALA A 50 -8.15 20.18 -10.93
CA ALA A 50 -7.83 20.60 -12.30
C ALA A 50 -6.65 21.57 -12.38
N ARG A 51 -6.55 22.54 -11.44
CA ARG A 51 -5.41 23.45 -11.35
C ARG A 51 -4.10 22.70 -11.07
N VAL A 52 -4.12 21.69 -10.20
CA VAL A 52 -2.96 20.84 -9.95
C VAL A 52 -2.59 20.04 -11.20
N ALA A 53 -3.56 19.42 -11.84
CA ALA A 53 -3.36 18.65 -13.06
C ALA A 53 -2.73 19.50 -14.17
N ALA A 54 -3.29 20.69 -14.42
CA ALA A 54 -2.78 21.62 -15.43
C ALA A 54 -1.34 22.06 -15.15
N LYS A 55 -1.02 22.39 -13.88
CA LYS A 55 0.32 22.83 -13.48
C LYS A 55 1.41 21.81 -13.78
N TYR A 56 1.11 20.51 -13.59
CA TYR A 56 2.08 19.45 -13.75
C TYR A 56 1.90 18.63 -15.04
N GLY A 57 0.97 19.00 -15.93
CA GLY A 57 0.68 18.27 -17.15
C GLY A 57 0.18 16.85 -16.88
N ALA A 58 -0.60 16.68 -15.82
CA ALA A 58 -1.25 15.43 -15.48
C ALA A 58 -2.63 15.33 -16.14
N ARG A 59 -3.05 14.12 -16.45
CA ARG A 59 -4.40 13.83 -16.95
C ARG A 59 -5.38 13.82 -15.79
N HIS A 60 -6.40 14.67 -15.81
CA HIS A 60 -7.45 14.75 -14.79
C HIS A 60 -8.63 13.86 -15.18
N ILE A 61 -8.96 12.90 -14.35
CA ILE A 61 -10.06 11.96 -14.52
C ILE A 61 -11.08 12.24 -13.42
N ILE A 62 -12.25 12.74 -13.79
CA ILE A 62 -13.31 13.14 -12.88
C ILE A 62 -14.37 12.04 -12.82
N ASN A 63 -14.68 11.58 -11.62
CA ASN A 63 -15.82 10.69 -11.39
C ASN A 63 -17.09 11.49 -11.15
N GLU A 64 -18.20 11.04 -11.74
CA GLU A 64 -19.52 11.67 -11.57
C GLU A 64 -20.08 11.53 -10.14
N ARG A 65 -19.57 10.54 -9.38
CA ARG A 65 -19.90 10.27 -7.98
C ARG A 65 -18.67 9.73 -7.27
N ASN A 66 -18.67 9.77 -5.94
CA ASN A 66 -17.64 9.11 -5.15
C ASN A 66 -17.74 7.58 -5.36
N LEU A 67 -16.67 6.98 -5.89
CA LEU A 67 -16.56 5.55 -6.17
C LEU A 67 -15.89 4.77 -5.03
N GLY A 68 -15.19 5.47 -4.14
CA GLY A 68 -14.28 4.88 -3.17
C GLY A 68 -12.92 4.51 -3.75
N SER A 69 -11.93 4.34 -2.88
CA SER A 69 -10.51 4.18 -3.22
C SER A 69 -10.24 3.14 -4.32
N ALA A 70 -10.73 1.92 -4.13
CA ALA A 70 -10.49 0.79 -5.04
C ALA A 70 -11.04 1.03 -6.45
N ARG A 71 -12.33 1.41 -6.54
CA ARG A 71 -12.98 1.63 -7.85
C ARG A 71 -12.43 2.86 -8.55
N ASN A 72 -12.09 3.91 -7.80
CA ASN A 72 -11.47 5.11 -8.34
C ASN A 72 -10.12 4.79 -9.01
N ARG A 73 -9.25 4.02 -8.32
CA ARG A 73 -7.97 3.57 -8.89
C ARG A 73 -8.16 2.66 -10.11
N ASN A 74 -9.12 1.71 -10.05
CA ASN A 74 -9.43 0.84 -11.20
C ASN A 74 -9.94 1.64 -12.40
N HIS A 75 -10.81 2.62 -12.19
CA HIS A 75 -11.31 3.48 -13.27
C HIS A 75 -10.15 4.22 -13.95
N ALA A 76 -9.25 4.83 -13.18
CA ALA A 76 -8.10 5.50 -13.77
C ALA A 76 -7.13 4.50 -14.44
N ALA A 77 -6.94 3.30 -13.88
CA ALA A 77 -6.12 2.26 -14.47
C ALA A 77 -6.64 1.81 -15.83
N SER A 78 -7.97 1.70 -16.02
CA SER A 78 -8.58 1.35 -17.30
C SER A 78 -8.37 2.40 -18.40
N LEU A 79 -8.05 3.64 -18.02
CA LEU A 79 -7.78 4.75 -18.93
C LEU A 79 -6.27 5.00 -19.14
N ALA A 80 -5.41 4.26 -18.43
CA ALA A 80 -3.97 4.37 -18.51
C ALA A 80 -3.45 3.85 -19.86
N THR A 81 -2.39 4.50 -20.39
CA THR A 81 -1.78 4.12 -21.68
C THR A 81 -0.43 3.44 -21.52
N GLY A 82 0.14 3.47 -20.30
CA GLY A 82 1.43 2.85 -20.02
C GLY A 82 1.40 1.33 -20.02
N GLU A 83 2.53 0.71 -20.34
CA GLU A 83 2.74 -0.73 -20.24
C GLU A 83 2.83 -1.19 -18.78
N TYR A 84 3.20 -0.26 -17.88
CA TYR A 84 3.29 -0.48 -16.45
C TYR A 84 2.39 0.47 -15.70
N LEU A 85 1.83 0.00 -14.58
CA LEU A 85 1.00 0.78 -13.66
C LEU A 85 1.71 0.87 -12.30
N ALA A 86 1.76 2.08 -11.76
CA ALA A 86 2.17 2.36 -10.39
C ALA A 86 1.07 3.21 -9.70
N PHE A 87 0.98 3.13 -8.40
CA PHE A 87 -0.05 3.83 -7.62
C PHE A 87 0.62 4.72 -6.58
N LEU A 88 0.01 5.85 -6.27
CA LEU A 88 0.48 6.77 -5.23
C LEU A 88 -0.73 7.38 -4.54
N ASP A 89 -0.72 7.42 -3.23
CA ASP A 89 -1.73 8.12 -2.44
C ASP A 89 -1.45 9.64 -2.49
N ASP A 90 -2.50 10.44 -2.40
CA ASP A 90 -2.42 11.90 -2.57
C ASP A 90 -1.74 12.63 -1.40
N ASP A 91 -1.37 11.92 -0.34
CA ASP A 91 -0.61 12.42 0.81
C ASP A 91 0.81 11.86 0.93
N ASP A 92 1.20 10.98 -0.01
CA ASP A 92 2.50 10.34 -0.07
C ASP A 92 3.40 10.94 -1.17
N ARG A 93 4.67 10.48 -1.24
CA ARG A 93 5.59 10.91 -2.29
C ARG A 93 6.59 9.84 -2.68
N TYR A 94 7.04 9.91 -3.93
CA TYR A 94 8.12 9.11 -4.47
C TYR A 94 9.47 9.80 -4.32
N LEU A 95 10.54 9.02 -4.10
CA LEU A 95 11.91 9.46 -4.29
C LEU A 95 12.26 9.48 -5.79
N PRO A 96 13.20 10.32 -6.24
CA PRO A 96 13.39 10.62 -7.67
C PRO A 96 13.68 9.44 -8.59
N ASP A 97 14.26 8.37 -8.11
CA ASP A 97 14.67 7.21 -8.90
C ASP A 97 13.80 5.94 -8.70
N LYS A 98 12.69 6.08 -7.97
CA LYS A 98 11.79 4.96 -7.64
C LYS A 98 11.29 4.21 -8.88
N LEU A 99 10.70 4.91 -9.82
CA LEU A 99 10.14 4.27 -11.02
C LEU A 99 11.21 3.62 -11.89
N ALA A 100 12.38 4.28 -12.04
CA ALA A 100 13.48 3.73 -12.82
C ALA A 100 14.01 2.42 -12.22
N ARG A 101 14.14 2.36 -10.89
CA ARG A 101 14.60 1.17 -10.17
C ARG A 101 13.62 0.01 -10.23
N GLN A 102 12.34 0.27 -10.03
CA GLN A 102 11.31 -0.79 -10.13
C GLN A 102 11.20 -1.32 -11.55
N TYR A 103 11.23 -0.45 -12.56
CA TYR A 103 11.22 -0.86 -13.95
C TYR A 103 12.44 -1.74 -14.28
N ALA A 104 13.64 -1.34 -13.86
CA ALA A 104 14.85 -2.12 -14.04
C ALA A 104 14.73 -3.52 -13.39
N CYS A 105 14.21 -3.59 -12.14
CA CYS A 105 14.00 -4.84 -11.44
C CYS A 105 13.04 -5.79 -12.16
N ILE A 106 11.91 -5.28 -12.65
CA ILE A 106 10.95 -6.06 -13.44
C ILE A 106 11.59 -6.57 -14.71
N ARG A 107 12.30 -5.71 -15.44
CA ARG A 107 12.94 -6.07 -16.73
C ARG A 107 14.04 -7.10 -16.54
N GLU A 108 14.88 -6.94 -15.54
CA GLU A 108 15.99 -7.86 -15.25
C GLU A 108 15.49 -9.26 -14.89
N LYS A 109 14.42 -9.33 -14.07
CA LYS A 109 13.90 -10.60 -13.57
C LYS A 109 12.78 -11.19 -14.42
N GLY A 110 12.31 -10.48 -15.45
CA GLY A 110 11.16 -10.90 -16.25
C GLY A 110 9.88 -11.02 -15.40
N ALA A 111 9.74 -10.16 -14.39
CA ALA A 111 8.64 -10.24 -13.42
C ALA A 111 7.38 -9.54 -13.95
N ASP A 112 6.22 -9.94 -13.41
CA ASP A 112 4.93 -9.32 -13.69
C ASP A 112 4.62 -8.15 -12.77
N MET A 113 5.22 -8.17 -11.58
CA MET A 113 5.07 -7.10 -10.59
C MET A 113 6.35 -6.91 -9.76
N CYS A 114 6.52 -5.69 -9.25
CA CYS A 114 7.60 -5.33 -8.32
C CYS A 114 7.02 -4.78 -7.03
N ILE A 115 7.64 -5.14 -5.91
CA ILE A 115 7.40 -4.55 -4.60
C ILE A 115 8.71 -4.04 -4.01
N GLU A 116 8.65 -2.92 -3.30
CA GLU A 116 9.81 -2.33 -2.61
C GLU A 116 9.52 -2.08 -1.12
N ASP A 117 10.53 -1.66 -0.37
CA ASP A 117 10.41 -1.21 1.01
C ASP A 117 9.66 0.13 1.08
N LEU A 118 9.20 0.50 2.28
CA LEU A 118 8.44 1.71 2.53
C LEU A 118 9.04 2.50 3.68
N THR A 119 9.27 3.81 3.49
CA THR A 119 9.61 4.72 4.57
C THR A 119 8.35 5.39 5.12
N LEU A 120 8.16 5.37 6.43
CA LEU A 120 7.09 6.09 7.12
C LEU A 120 7.63 7.33 7.81
N VAL A 121 6.92 8.43 7.64
CA VAL A 121 7.18 9.70 8.33
C VAL A 121 5.90 10.21 9.00
N ASN A 122 6.03 11.09 10.01
CA ASN A 122 4.87 11.78 10.55
C ASN A 122 4.50 13.02 9.67
N GLU A 123 3.43 13.72 10.05
CA GLU A 123 2.96 14.94 9.36
C GLU A 123 4.00 16.07 9.33
N ASP A 124 4.96 16.09 10.27
CA ASP A 124 6.10 17.03 10.27
C ASP A 124 7.28 16.56 9.40
N GLY A 125 7.14 15.42 8.71
CA GLY A 125 8.20 14.81 7.90
C GLY A 125 9.28 14.10 8.70
N ARG A 126 9.10 13.91 10.03
CA ARG A 126 10.07 13.18 10.87
C ARG A 126 9.94 11.69 10.63
N PHE A 127 11.08 11.03 10.48
CA PHE A 127 11.17 9.58 10.28
C PHE A 127 10.53 8.81 11.45
N ILE A 128 9.74 7.79 11.11
CA ILE A 128 9.13 6.85 12.05
C ILE A 128 9.83 5.49 11.93
N GLU A 129 9.73 4.85 10.76
CA GLU A 129 10.29 3.53 10.50
C GLU A 129 10.50 3.29 9.00
N THR A 130 11.29 2.28 8.66
CA THR A 130 11.31 1.69 7.32
C THR A 130 10.72 0.28 7.40
N ARG A 131 9.64 0.04 6.66
CA ARG A 131 9.04 -1.29 6.51
C ARG A 131 9.78 -2.06 5.45
N SER A 132 10.70 -2.92 5.87
CA SER A 132 11.47 -3.78 4.97
C SER A 132 10.70 -5.07 4.64
N ARG A 133 10.82 -5.48 3.37
CA ARG A 133 10.23 -6.72 2.86
C ARG A 133 11.30 -7.78 2.53
N ARG A 134 12.43 -7.75 3.21
CA ARG A 134 13.52 -8.72 3.03
C ARG A 134 13.11 -10.19 3.16
N TYR A 135 11.98 -10.46 3.79
CA TYR A 135 11.41 -11.81 3.82
C TYR A 135 11.03 -12.34 2.41
N LEU A 136 11.03 -11.49 1.39
CA LEU A 136 10.84 -11.85 -0.02
C LEU A 136 12.14 -12.21 -0.75
N GLU A 137 13.31 -12.00 -0.13
CA GLU A 137 14.58 -12.39 -0.72
C GLU A 137 14.63 -13.91 -0.92
N GLY A 138 14.76 -14.37 -2.16
CA GLY A 138 14.77 -15.80 -2.50
C GLY A 138 13.40 -16.51 -2.37
N ALA A 139 12.33 -15.79 -2.10
CA ALA A 139 10.99 -16.37 -2.08
C ALA A 139 10.56 -16.85 -3.47
N ARG A 140 9.88 -18.00 -3.52
CA ARG A 140 9.36 -18.60 -4.75
C ARG A 140 7.87 -18.33 -4.90
N PRO A 141 7.29 -18.41 -6.09
CA PRO A 141 5.86 -18.14 -6.31
C PRO A 141 4.92 -18.91 -5.37
N GLN A 142 5.21 -20.17 -5.06
CA GLN A 142 4.42 -20.97 -4.13
C GLN A 142 4.47 -20.49 -2.67
N ASP A 143 5.44 -19.65 -2.32
CA ASP A 143 5.60 -19.11 -0.97
C ASP A 143 4.87 -17.76 -0.80
N TYR A 144 4.50 -17.08 -1.89
CA TYR A 144 4.01 -15.71 -1.87
C TYR A 144 2.72 -15.55 -1.04
N MET A 145 1.73 -16.45 -1.22
CA MET A 145 0.48 -16.36 -0.45
C MET A 145 0.73 -16.53 1.05
N LYS A 146 1.59 -17.48 1.41
CA LYS A 146 1.98 -17.69 2.81
C LYS A 146 2.66 -16.45 3.40
N LEU A 147 3.61 -15.86 2.66
CA LEU A 147 4.31 -14.64 3.07
C LEU A 147 3.37 -13.44 3.14
N HIS A 148 2.43 -13.35 2.19
CA HIS A 148 1.43 -12.28 2.20
C HIS A 148 0.55 -12.33 3.44
N VAL A 149 0.01 -13.49 3.81
CA VAL A 149 -0.81 -13.66 5.02
C VAL A 149 -0.01 -13.43 6.31
N LEU A 150 1.29 -13.82 6.34
CA LEU A 150 2.16 -13.60 7.51
C LEU A 150 2.52 -12.13 7.73
N TYR A 151 2.83 -11.41 6.65
CA TYR A 151 3.49 -10.10 6.75
C TYR A 151 2.70 -8.95 6.14
N HIS A 152 1.61 -9.23 5.43
CA HIS A 152 0.78 -8.30 4.66
C HIS A 152 1.63 -7.44 3.69
N MET A 153 1.75 -7.92 2.45
CA MET A 153 2.38 -7.18 1.35
C MET A 153 1.43 -6.10 0.83
N THR A 154 1.16 -5.12 1.66
CA THR A 154 0.22 -4.02 1.41
C THR A 154 0.96 -2.73 1.05
N SER A 155 0.25 -1.62 0.93
CA SER A 155 0.70 -0.31 0.47
C SER A 155 0.91 -0.27 -1.05
N PRO A 156 -0.14 0.05 -1.81
CA PRO A 156 -0.11 0.10 -3.28
C PRO A 156 1.00 1.00 -3.84
N ASP A 157 1.41 2.04 -3.08
CA ASP A 157 2.46 2.98 -3.44
C ASP A 157 3.82 2.33 -3.64
N THR A 158 4.02 1.15 -3.05
CA THR A 158 5.26 0.38 -3.19
C THR A 158 5.23 -0.59 -4.36
N LEU A 159 4.11 -0.69 -5.06
CA LEU A 159 3.88 -1.66 -6.12
C LEU A 159 4.04 -1.05 -7.51
N MET A 160 4.53 -1.86 -8.44
CA MET A 160 4.45 -1.63 -9.88
C MET A 160 4.03 -2.93 -10.55
N PHE A 161 3.07 -2.86 -11.46
CA PHE A 161 2.56 -4.01 -12.21
C PHE A 161 2.76 -3.83 -13.71
N ARG A 162 2.97 -4.90 -14.45
CA ARG A 162 2.63 -4.91 -15.87
C ARG A 162 1.12 -4.68 -16.00
N ARG A 163 0.73 -3.82 -16.94
CA ARG A 163 -0.69 -3.45 -17.10
C ARG A 163 -1.55 -4.65 -17.52
N ASP A 164 -1.10 -5.45 -18.49
CA ASP A 164 -1.81 -6.65 -18.93
C ASP A 164 -2.03 -7.66 -17.81
N TYR A 165 -1.04 -7.81 -16.92
CA TYR A 165 -1.15 -8.65 -15.73
C TYR A 165 -2.14 -8.08 -14.71
N PHE A 166 -2.09 -6.76 -14.46
CA PHE A 166 -3.04 -6.09 -13.57
C PHE A 166 -4.49 -6.22 -14.06
N GLU A 167 -4.70 -6.06 -15.36
CA GLU A 167 -6.00 -6.24 -16.01
C GLU A 167 -6.49 -7.70 -15.92
N ALA A 168 -5.59 -8.67 -16.09
CA ALA A 168 -5.92 -10.10 -16.06
C ALA A 168 -6.49 -10.56 -14.71
N PHE A 169 -5.96 -10.06 -13.58
CA PHE A 169 -6.52 -10.39 -12.27
C PHE A 169 -7.64 -9.42 -11.83
N GLY A 170 -7.95 -8.40 -12.64
CA GLY A 170 -9.05 -7.45 -12.43
C GLY A 170 -8.78 -6.37 -11.40
N GLY A 171 -7.52 -6.06 -11.08
CA GLY A 171 -7.09 -4.97 -10.22
C GLY A 171 -7.62 -5.03 -8.80
N PHE A 172 -7.88 -3.86 -8.20
CA PHE A 172 -8.38 -3.74 -6.84
C PHE A 172 -9.76 -4.38 -6.66
N ALA A 173 -9.97 -5.14 -5.60
CA ALA A 173 -11.29 -5.61 -5.22
C ALA A 173 -12.20 -4.42 -4.85
N PRO A 174 -13.49 -4.41 -5.22
CA PRO A 174 -14.39 -3.28 -4.99
C PRO A 174 -14.89 -3.24 -3.54
N ILE A 175 -13.97 -3.14 -2.60
CA ILE A 175 -14.20 -3.05 -1.15
C ILE A 175 -13.71 -1.70 -0.63
N ASP A 176 -14.26 -1.25 0.49
CA ASP A 176 -14.01 0.10 0.99
C ASP A 176 -12.79 0.16 1.92
N LEU A 177 -12.44 -0.94 2.59
CA LEU A 177 -11.35 -1.00 3.56
C LEU A 177 -10.50 -2.26 3.33
N GLY A 178 -9.17 -2.11 3.35
CA GLY A 178 -8.23 -3.23 3.17
C GLY A 178 -8.09 -3.69 1.72
N ASP A 179 -8.47 -2.85 0.76
CA ASP A 179 -8.39 -3.11 -0.68
C ASP A 179 -6.97 -3.52 -1.14
N ASP A 180 -5.94 -3.06 -0.44
CA ASP A 180 -4.53 -3.38 -0.70
C ASP A 180 -4.18 -4.84 -0.34
N PHE A 181 -4.79 -5.43 0.71
CA PHE A 181 -4.62 -6.85 0.99
C PHE A 181 -5.19 -7.72 -0.14
N TYR A 182 -6.42 -7.45 -0.54
CA TYR A 182 -7.08 -8.23 -1.60
C TYR A 182 -6.48 -7.98 -2.99
N LEU A 183 -5.87 -6.80 -3.24
CA LEU A 183 -5.11 -6.54 -4.46
C LEU A 183 -3.96 -7.54 -4.59
N MET A 184 -3.15 -7.68 -3.56
CA MET A 184 -1.99 -8.57 -3.58
C MET A 184 -2.41 -10.04 -3.59
N GLU A 185 -3.47 -10.42 -2.85
CA GLU A 185 -4.03 -11.77 -2.91
C GLU A 185 -4.40 -12.16 -4.34
N ARG A 186 -5.21 -11.32 -5.03
CA ARG A 186 -5.63 -11.58 -6.42
C ARG A 186 -4.45 -11.65 -7.38
N ALA A 187 -3.45 -10.77 -7.21
CA ALA A 187 -2.24 -10.83 -7.99
C ALA A 187 -1.49 -12.16 -7.76
N ILE A 188 -1.36 -12.64 -6.54
CA ILE A 188 -0.71 -13.93 -6.25
C ILE A 188 -1.53 -15.11 -6.81
N GLU A 189 -2.86 -15.10 -6.65
CA GLU A 189 -3.76 -16.14 -7.17
C GLU A 189 -3.72 -16.23 -8.69
N GLN A 190 -3.49 -15.12 -9.41
CA GLN A 190 -3.27 -15.10 -10.85
C GLN A 190 -2.00 -15.84 -11.27
N GLY A 191 -1.06 -16.10 -10.36
CA GLY A 191 0.13 -16.90 -10.62
C GLY A 191 1.29 -16.14 -11.24
N GLY A 192 1.30 -14.80 -11.14
CA GLY A 192 2.40 -13.97 -11.66
C GLY A 192 3.69 -14.06 -10.84
N THR A 193 4.75 -13.55 -11.44
CA THR A 193 6.07 -13.48 -10.82
C THR A 193 6.29 -12.12 -10.15
N LEU A 194 6.79 -12.17 -8.90
CA LEU A 194 7.10 -11.00 -8.10
C LEU A 194 8.60 -10.77 -8.05
N CYS A 195 9.06 -9.56 -8.33
CA CYS A 195 10.40 -9.13 -7.93
C CYS A 195 10.34 -8.22 -6.70
N TYR A 196 11.22 -8.49 -5.74
CA TYR A 196 11.46 -7.60 -4.61
C TYR A 196 12.69 -6.75 -4.89
N HIS A 197 12.57 -5.44 -4.70
CA HIS A 197 13.67 -4.49 -4.77
C HIS A 197 13.91 -3.86 -3.39
N PRO A 198 15.08 -4.10 -2.75
CA PRO A 198 15.36 -3.64 -1.38
C PRO A 198 15.68 -2.13 -1.35
N TYR A 199 14.73 -1.30 -1.71
CA TYR A 199 14.82 0.15 -1.77
C TYR A 199 13.52 0.77 -1.28
N ALA A 200 13.59 1.74 -0.39
CA ALA A 200 12.43 2.46 0.10
C ALA A 200 12.21 3.74 -0.73
N GLY A 201 11.76 3.55 -1.97
CA GLY A 201 11.53 4.63 -2.92
C GLY A 201 10.25 5.42 -2.70
N THR A 202 9.40 4.94 -1.78
CA THR A 202 8.16 5.59 -1.36
C THR A 202 8.29 6.10 0.07
N VAL A 203 7.81 7.32 0.32
CA VAL A 203 7.72 7.93 1.66
C VAL A 203 6.26 8.20 1.94
N ALA A 204 5.68 7.45 2.88
CA ALA A 204 4.29 7.57 3.28
C ALA A 204 4.12 8.35 4.59
N VAL A 205 3.07 9.18 4.63
CA VAL A 205 2.77 10.05 5.77
C VAL A 205 1.77 9.38 6.71
N VAL A 206 2.17 9.17 7.96
CA VAL A 206 1.31 8.66 9.01
C VAL A 206 0.58 9.80 9.68
N HIS A 207 -0.72 9.90 9.44
CA HIS A 207 -1.56 10.92 10.05
C HIS A 207 -1.91 10.60 11.50
N SER A 208 -1.90 11.63 12.34
CA SER A 208 -2.30 11.54 13.76
C SER A 208 -3.82 11.49 13.95
N ARG A 209 -4.59 11.87 12.91
CA ARG A 209 -6.04 11.98 12.96
C ARG A 209 -6.73 10.62 13.10
N GLU A 210 -7.76 10.54 13.95
CA GLU A 210 -8.56 9.32 14.15
C GLU A 210 -9.48 8.99 12.96
N SER A 211 -9.63 9.89 11.99
CA SER A 211 -10.65 9.85 10.91
C SER A 211 -10.13 9.35 9.55
N GLY A 212 -8.96 8.74 9.47
CA GLY A 212 -8.43 8.17 8.21
C GLY A 212 -9.05 6.80 7.88
N LEU A 213 -9.00 6.39 6.60
CA LEU A 213 -9.44 5.05 6.17
C LEU A 213 -8.67 3.94 6.89
N SER A 214 -7.37 4.14 7.15
CA SER A 214 -6.48 3.18 7.82
C SER A 214 -6.25 3.47 9.31
N SER A 215 -7.10 4.26 9.97
CA SER A 215 -6.93 4.66 11.38
C SER A 215 -8.22 4.54 12.20
N GLY A 216 -8.08 4.62 13.52
CA GLY A 216 -9.20 4.63 14.45
C GLY A 216 -10.13 3.42 14.33
N GLU A 217 -11.44 3.66 14.38
CA GLU A 217 -12.48 2.62 14.28
C GLU A 217 -12.46 1.90 12.92
N ASN A 218 -12.10 2.59 11.83
CA ASN A 218 -11.96 1.98 10.50
C ASN A 218 -10.88 0.90 10.50
N LYS A 219 -9.73 1.14 11.17
CA LYS A 219 -8.68 0.13 11.30
C LYS A 219 -9.13 -1.07 12.10
N LEU A 220 -9.88 -0.85 13.19
CA LEU A 220 -10.44 -1.95 13.99
C LEU A 220 -11.44 -2.76 13.16
N LYS A 221 -12.32 -2.10 12.43
CA LYS A 221 -13.30 -2.76 11.56
C LYS A 221 -12.60 -3.58 10.48
N CYS A 222 -11.67 -2.96 9.73
CA CYS A 222 -10.90 -3.63 8.68
C CYS A 222 -10.23 -4.90 9.20
N GLU A 223 -9.51 -4.82 10.32
CA GLU A 223 -8.78 -5.94 10.91
C GLU A 223 -9.73 -7.04 11.42
N ASN A 224 -10.89 -6.67 11.98
CA ASN A 224 -11.88 -7.65 12.43
C ASN A 224 -12.65 -8.31 11.29
N ASP A 225 -12.86 -7.62 10.18
CA ASP A 225 -13.51 -8.16 8.99
C ASP A 225 -12.54 -9.07 8.21
N GLU A 226 -11.25 -8.67 8.13
CA GLU A 226 -10.22 -9.43 7.42
C GLU A 226 -9.81 -10.72 8.14
N PHE A 227 -9.68 -10.69 9.46
CA PHE A 227 -9.14 -11.84 10.21
C PHE A 227 -9.95 -13.14 10.02
N PRO A 228 -11.30 -13.17 10.08
CA PRO A 228 -12.08 -14.38 9.75
C PRO A 228 -11.85 -14.87 8.32
N TYR A 229 -11.65 -13.96 7.38
CA TYR A 229 -11.35 -14.29 5.99
C TYR A 229 -10.01 -15.02 5.85
N LEU A 230 -9.00 -14.68 6.66
CA LEU A 230 -7.69 -15.36 6.65
C LEU A 230 -7.77 -16.85 7.00
N ILE A 231 -8.85 -17.32 7.64
CA ILE A 231 -9.02 -18.74 8.05
C ILE A 231 -8.93 -19.68 6.85
N LYS A 232 -9.36 -19.25 5.67
CA LYS A 232 -9.26 -20.06 4.43
C LYS A 232 -7.82 -20.47 4.10
N PHE A 233 -6.83 -19.67 4.53
CA PHE A 233 -5.42 -19.92 4.29
C PHE A 233 -4.76 -20.79 5.39
N ARG A 234 -5.50 -21.13 6.45
CA ARG A 234 -4.98 -21.94 7.57
C ARG A 234 -4.21 -23.21 7.12
N PRO A 235 -4.63 -23.93 6.06
CA PRO A 235 -3.91 -25.12 5.59
C PRO A 235 -2.48 -24.87 5.09
N LEU A 236 -2.13 -23.62 4.73
CA LEU A 236 -0.78 -23.26 4.28
C LEU A 236 0.24 -23.17 5.43
N PHE A 237 -0.20 -23.26 6.69
CA PHE A 237 0.60 -22.92 7.87
C PHE A 237 0.75 -24.10 8.81
N THR A 238 1.94 -24.21 9.40
CA THR A 238 2.12 -24.98 10.63
C THR A 238 1.35 -24.35 11.79
N ALA A 239 1.12 -25.09 12.87
CA ALA A 239 0.45 -24.57 14.06
C ALA A 239 1.20 -23.34 14.68
N ALA A 240 2.54 -23.34 14.61
CA ALA A 240 3.35 -22.25 15.15
C ALA A 240 3.25 -20.98 14.29
N GLU A 241 3.29 -21.11 12.96
CA GLU A 241 3.12 -19.99 12.04
C GLU A 241 1.72 -19.39 12.14
N TRP A 242 0.68 -20.25 12.22
CA TRP A 242 -0.69 -19.77 12.39
C TRP A 242 -0.89 -19.00 13.69
N ARG A 243 -0.26 -19.44 14.80
CA ARG A 243 -0.23 -18.64 16.03
C ARG A 243 0.39 -17.27 15.82
N SER A 244 1.39 -17.15 14.93
CA SER A 244 1.98 -15.85 14.60
C SER A 244 1.02 -14.98 13.80
N VAL A 245 0.22 -15.54 12.87
CA VAL A 245 -0.86 -14.80 12.18
C VAL A 245 -1.89 -14.28 13.20
N CYS A 246 -2.35 -15.15 14.11
CA CYS A 246 -3.27 -14.75 15.17
C CYS A 246 -2.66 -13.68 16.10
N ALA A 247 -1.38 -13.83 16.46
CA ALA A 247 -0.69 -12.85 17.30
C ALA A 247 -0.58 -11.48 16.62
N ARG A 248 -0.33 -11.46 15.28
CA ARG A 248 -0.30 -10.21 14.51
C ARG A 248 -1.66 -9.51 14.56
N HIS A 249 -2.75 -10.24 14.35
CA HIS A 249 -4.10 -9.67 14.46
C HIS A 249 -4.30 -8.95 15.80
N TYR A 250 -4.05 -9.61 16.92
CA TYR A 250 -4.20 -8.98 18.24
C TYR A 250 -3.21 -7.84 18.47
N ALA A 251 -2.00 -7.90 17.92
CA ALA A 251 -1.03 -6.81 18.01
C ALA A 251 -1.52 -5.56 17.25
N VAL A 252 -2.09 -5.73 16.05
CA VAL A 252 -2.68 -4.63 15.27
C VAL A 252 -3.85 -3.99 16.00
N LEU A 253 -4.75 -4.81 16.59
CA LEU A 253 -5.85 -4.30 17.42
C LEU A 253 -5.32 -3.54 18.64
N ALA A 254 -4.30 -4.09 19.33
CA ALA A 254 -3.69 -3.42 20.48
C ALA A 254 -3.13 -2.05 20.10
N PHE A 255 -2.42 -1.96 18.98
CA PHE A 255 -1.85 -0.71 18.48
C PHE A 255 -2.94 0.30 18.08
N ALA A 256 -4.01 -0.14 17.42
CA ALA A 256 -5.15 0.71 17.09
C ALA A 256 -5.80 1.28 18.34
N TYR A 257 -6.06 0.43 19.35
CA TYR A 257 -6.60 0.89 20.65
C TYR A 257 -5.67 1.84 21.39
N LEU A 258 -4.35 1.63 21.32
CA LEU A 258 -3.37 2.53 21.92
C LEU A 258 -3.46 3.94 21.31
N ARG A 259 -3.53 4.02 19.97
CA ARG A 259 -3.68 5.31 19.26
C ARG A 259 -4.99 6.02 19.62
N MET A 260 -6.05 5.26 19.86
CA MET A 260 -7.36 5.77 20.32
C MET A 260 -7.40 6.05 21.83
N ARG A 261 -6.27 5.90 22.55
CA ARG A 261 -6.19 6.05 24.02
C ARG A 261 -7.12 5.12 24.82
N LYS A 262 -7.53 4.00 24.22
CA LYS A 262 -8.35 2.97 24.85
C LYS A 262 -7.42 1.93 25.50
N TYR A 263 -6.91 2.22 26.71
CA TYR A 263 -5.81 1.46 27.33
C TYR A 263 -6.18 0.03 27.75
N LEU A 264 -7.40 -0.20 28.29
CA LEU A 264 -7.80 -1.54 28.70
C LEU A 264 -7.90 -2.53 27.52
N PRO A 265 -8.60 -2.24 26.41
CA PRO A 265 -8.57 -3.08 25.23
C PRO A 265 -7.15 -3.26 24.64
N CYS A 266 -6.31 -2.22 24.68
CA CYS A 266 -4.92 -2.31 24.29
C CYS A 266 -4.17 -3.37 25.08
N LEU A 267 -4.23 -3.30 26.41
CA LEU A 267 -3.57 -4.26 27.31
C LEU A 267 -4.04 -5.70 27.07
N LEU A 268 -5.36 -5.91 26.98
CA LEU A 268 -5.93 -7.25 26.76
C LEU A 268 -5.46 -7.85 25.42
N ASN A 269 -5.45 -7.07 24.34
CA ASN A 269 -5.00 -7.55 23.04
C ASN A 269 -3.47 -7.73 22.99
N SER A 270 -2.71 -6.88 23.68
CA SER A 270 -1.25 -7.06 23.83
C SER A 270 -0.91 -8.37 24.56
N ALA A 271 -1.64 -8.69 25.64
CA ALA A 271 -1.47 -9.95 26.34
C ALA A 271 -1.80 -11.16 25.45
N ARG A 272 -2.93 -11.13 24.72
CA ARG A 272 -3.30 -12.19 23.77
C ARG A 272 -2.22 -12.40 22.71
N ALA A 273 -1.73 -11.33 22.09
CA ALA A 273 -0.66 -11.39 21.10
C ALA A 273 0.60 -12.06 21.69
N PHE A 274 1.01 -11.64 22.88
CA PHE A 274 2.20 -12.17 23.56
C PHE A 274 2.07 -13.67 23.87
N PHE A 275 0.94 -14.10 24.44
CA PHE A 275 0.73 -15.54 24.75
C PHE A 275 0.68 -16.41 23.49
N LEU A 276 0.19 -15.91 22.36
CA LEU A 276 0.16 -16.65 21.11
C LEU A 276 1.55 -16.77 20.45
N SER A 277 2.33 -15.70 20.42
CA SER A 277 3.67 -15.71 19.83
C SER A 277 4.57 -14.62 20.44
N PRO A 278 5.29 -14.90 21.55
CA PRO A 278 6.24 -13.96 22.14
C PRO A 278 7.32 -13.51 21.15
N ARG A 279 7.78 -14.42 20.28
CA ARG A 279 8.79 -14.11 19.25
C ARG A 279 8.29 -13.08 18.25
N MET A 280 7.02 -13.18 17.84
CA MET A 280 6.39 -12.20 16.94
C MET A 280 6.30 -10.83 17.59
N CYS A 281 5.89 -10.75 18.85
CA CYS A 281 5.81 -9.49 19.59
C CYS A 281 7.19 -8.83 19.74
N VAL A 282 8.22 -9.61 20.08
CA VAL A 282 9.61 -9.10 20.15
C VAL A 282 10.06 -8.57 18.79
N ARG A 283 9.79 -9.29 17.70
CA ARG A 283 10.11 -8.85 16.34
C ARG A 283 9.43 -7.53 16.01
N LEU A 284 8.12 -7.39 16.23
CA LEU A 284 7.39 -6.14 15.99
C LEU A 284 7.97 -4.95 16.75
N ILE A 285 8.39 -5.17 18.03
CA ILE A 285 9.03 -4.13 18.84
C ILE A 285 10.42 -3.79 18.31
N MET A 286 11.19 -4.79 17.86
CA MET A 286 12.52 -4.58 17.30
C MET A 286 12.46 -3.86 15.96
N ASP A 287 11.53 -4.24 15.09
CA ASP A 287 11.32 -3.58 13.79
C ASP A 287 10.91 -2.11 13.99
N ALA A 288 10.04 -1.82 14.97
CA ALA A 288 9.68 -0.45 15.34
C ALA A 288 10.85 0.36 15.93
N LYS A 289 11.82 -0.28 16.61
CA LYS A 289 13.01 0.39 17.20
C LYS A 289 14.22 0.39 16.27
N GLY A 290 14.30 -0.57 15.36
CA GLY A 290 15.49 -0.82 14.51
C GLY A 290 15.59 0.04 13.26
N GLY A 291 14.57 0.83 12.93
CA GLY A 291 14.57 1.74 11.77
C GLY A 291 15.59 2.88 11.81
N GLY A 292 16.45 2.92 12.82
CA GLY A 292 17.47 3.96 12.99
C GLY A 292 18.93 3.52 12.80
N ARG A 293 19.21 2.28 12.40
CA ARG A 293 20.61 1.84 12.23
C ARG A 293 20.79 1.01 10.95
N ARG A 294 21.34 1.67 9.96
CA ARG A 294 22.09 1.38 8.73
C ARG A 294 21.38 1.71 7.45
#